data_7e762f77fd99169ddf8d2aecfb9fdca5
#
_entry.id   7e762f77fd99169ddf8d2aecfb9fdca5
#
_cell.length_a   1.000
_cell.length_b   1.000
_cell.length_c   1.000
_cell.angle_alpha   90.00
_cell.angle_beta   90.00
_cell.angle_gamma   90.00
#
_symmetry.space_group_name_H-M   'P 1'
#
loop_
_entity.id
_entity.type
_entity.pdbx_description
1 polymer ?
#
loop_
_entity_poly.entity_id
_entity_poly.type
_entity_poly.pdbx_seq_one_letter_code
_entity_poly.pdbx_strand_id
1 'polypeptide(L)'
;MSDLHHDHDDGAHSHHPPTRPDTDAPLTHYQVMEIALRELLIEKGIFSADDVRRAVEAMDARTPALGARVVARAWTDPAYKARLLANGSDAVRELGIDVGATRLIVVENTQHQHNLVVCTLCSCYPRTVLGLPPDWYKSRAYRSRAVREPRAVLAEFGTVLDPAIDVRVHDSTADMRYLVLPERPRGTEGWSEERLAALVTRDSMIGVTRPSLQ
;
A
#
# COMPACT_ATOMS: atom_id res chain seq x y z
N MET A 1 49.17 -9.13 -26.58
CA MET A 1 48.43 -7.87 -26.36
C MET A 1 47.00 -8.29 -26.12
N SER A 2 46.61 -8.43 -24.87
CA SER A 2 45.29 -8.88 -24.46
C SER A 2 44.68 -7.77 -23.65
N ASP A 3 43.68 -7.12 -24.23
CA ASP A 3 42.91 -6.07 -23.56
C ASP A 3 41.88 -6.76 -22.65
N LEU A 4 42.08 -6.56 -21.35
CA LEU A 4 41.12 -6.93 -20.31
C LEU A 4 40.07 -5.79 -20.20
N HIS A 5 38.87 -6.04 -20.71
CA HIS A 5 37.72 -5.19 -20.39
C HIS A 5 37.28 -5.53 -18.94
N HIS A 6 37.42 -4.53 -18.09
CA HIS A 6 36.76 -4.52 -16.79
C HIS A 6 35.32 -4.03 -16.99
N ASP A 7 34.37 -4.95 -16.89
CA ASP A 7 32.97 -4.62 -16.69
C ASP A 7 32.79 -4.14 -15.24
N HIS A 8 32.58 -2.85 -15.06
CA HIS A 8 32.05 -2.28 -13.83
C HIS A 8 30.54 -2.46 -13.82
N ASP A 9 30.09 -3.45 -13.08
CA ASP A 9 28.68 -3.63 -12.74
C ASP A 9 28.31 -2.59 -11.65
N ASP A 10 27.89 -1.40 -12.09
CA ASP A 10 27.35 -0.36 -11.23
C ASP A 10 25.87 -0.70 -10.92
N GLY A 11 25.66 -1.63 -10.00
CA GLY A 11 24.37 -1.96 -9.43
C GLY A 11 23.78 -0.81 -8.61
N ALA A 12 23.48 0.33 -9.24
CA ALA A 12 22.71 1.40 -8.63
C ALA A 12 21.23 1.02 -8.62
N HIS A 13 20.76 0.47 -7.52
CA HIS A 13 19.33 0.30 -7.27
C HIS A 13 18.66 1.67 -7.15
N SER A 14 18.15 2.19 -8.27
CA SER A 14 17.33 3.38 -8.26
C SER A 14 15.98 3.04 -7.62
N HIS A 15 15.72 3.56 -6.44
CA HIS A 15 14.44 3.46 -5.74
C HIS A 15 13.35 4.36 -6.34
N HIS A 16 13.54 4.87 -7.54
CA HIS A 16 12.52 5.63 -8.23
C HIS A 16 11.55 4.68 -8.92
N PRO A 17 10.22 4.88 -8.76
CA PRO A 17 9.27 4.15 -9.58
C PRO A 17 9.61 4.38 -11.05
N PRO A 18 9.46 3.36 -11.92
CA PRO A 18 9.76 3.54 -13.33
C PRO A 18 8.96 4.72 -13.85
N THR A 19 9.67 5.71 -14.39
CA THR A 19 9.05 6.82 -15.11
C THR A 19 8.19 6.23 -16.21
N ARG A 20 6.93 6.66 -16.31
CA ARG A 20 6.13 6.30 -17.48
C ARG A 20 6.90 6.73 -18.71
N PRO A 21 7.04 5.88 -19.74
CA PRO A 21 7.63 6.31 -21.00
C PRO A 21 6.84 7.52 -21.49
N ASP A 22 7.55 8.60 -21.85
CA ASP A 22 6.96 9.68 -22.62
C ASP A 22 6.43 9.05 -23.91
N THR A 23 5.13 8.95 -24.04
CA THR A 23 4.52 8.44 -25.25
C THR A 23 4.01 9.63 -26.05
N ASP A 24 4.60 9.84 -27.23
CA ASP A 24 4.06 10.76 -28.26
C ASP A 24 2.73 10.23 -28.85
N ALA A 25 2.12 9.24 -28.22
CA ALA A 25 0.84 8.69 -28.66
C ALA A 25 -0.26 9.76 -28.56
N PRO A 26 -1.14 9.88 -29.56
CA PRO A 26 -2.26 10.79 -29.51
C PRO A 26 -3.11 10.53 -28.24
N LEU A 27 -3.66 11.61 -27.67
CA LEU A 27 -4.57 11.50 -26.54
C LEU A 27 -5.75 10.59 -26.92
N THR A 28 -6.11 9.70 -26.02
CA THR A 28 -7.29 8.88 -26.19
C THR A 28 -8.56 9.73 -26.06
N HIS A 29 -9.67 9.26 -26.60
CA HIS A 29 -10.96 9.92 -26.49
C HIS A 29 -11.30 10.30 -25.04
N TYR A 30 -11.06 9.41 -24.08
CA TYR A 30 -11.34 9.66 -22.67
C TYR A 30 -10.42 10.71 -22.04
N GLN A 31 -9.16 10.79 -22.46
CA GLN A 31 -8.25 11.85 -22.01
C GLN A 31 -8.68 13.22 -22.53
N VAL A 32 -9.10 13.29 -23.82
CA VAL A 32 -9.64 14.53 -24.38
C VAL A 32 -10.93 14.95 -23.67
N MET A 33 -11.82 14.02 -23.37
CA MET A 33 -13.05 14.29 -22.61
C MET A 33 -12.76 14.77 -21.19
N GLU A 34 -11.78 14.17 -20.49
CA GLU A 34 -11.36 14.61 -19.16
C GLU A 34 -10.89 16.06 -19.19
N ILE A 35 -9.98 16.39 -20.12
CA ILE A 35 -9.45 17.74 -20.29
C ILE A 35 -10.60 18.74 -20.55
N ALA A 36 -11.45 18.45 -21.54
CA ALA A 36 -12.56 19.34 -21.90
C ALA A 36 -13.55 19.55 -20.74
N LEU A 37 -13.89 18.49 -20.00
CA LEU A 37 -14.77 18.59 -18.83
C LEU A 37 -14.13 19.42 -17.72
N ARG A 38 -12.86 19.19 -17.42
CA ARG A 38 -12.11 19.95 -16.41
C ARG A 38 -12.06 21.43 -16.74
N GLU A 39 -11.69 21.78 -17.98
CA GLU A 39 -11.64 23.17 -18.43
C GLU A 39 -13.00 23.85 -18.36
N LEU A 40 -14.08 23.15 -18.80
CA LEU A 40 -15.43 23.65 -18.70
C LEU A 40 -15.88 23.94 -17.26
N LEU A 41 -15.51 23.06 -16.32
CA LEU A 41 -15.86 23.23 -14.91
C LEU A 41 -15.08 24.39 -14.28
N ILE A 42 -13.81 24.60 -14.68
CA ILE A 42 -13.02 25.77 -14.28
C ILE A 42 -13.64 27.05 -14.85
N GLU A 43 -13.99 27.09 -16.14
CA GLU A 43 -14.63 28.22 -16.78
C GLU A 43 -15.95 28.58 -16.09
N LYS A 44 -16.73 27.58 -15.68
CA LYS A 44 -18.00 27.78 -14.95
C LYS A 44 -17.80 28.15 -13.47
N GLY A 45 -16.57 28.21 -12.99
CA GLY A 45 -16.26 28.55 -11.59
C GLY A 45 -16.70 27.51 -10.57
N ILE A 46 -16.89 26.25 -10.98
CA ILE A 46 -17.23 25.15 -10.05
C ILE A 46 -16.04 24.83 -9.13
N PHE A 47 -14.83 24.85 -9.71
CA PHE A 47 -13.55 24.78 -8.98
C PHE A 47 -12.48 25.52 -9.80
N SER A 48 -11.35 25.83 -9.18
CA SER A 48 -10.22 26.48 -9.85
C SER A 48 -9.16 25.46 -10.31
N ALA A 49 -8.26 25.89 -11.22
CA ALA A 49 -7.09 25.09 -11.59
C ALA A 49 -6.21 24.77 -10.38
N ASP A 50 -6.13 25.68 -9.41
CA ASP A 50 -5.41 25.47 -8.14
C ASP A 50 -6.08 24.39 -7.26
N ASP A 51 -7.40 24.26 -7.29
CA ASP A 51 -8.10 23.19 -6.58
C ASP A 51 -7.72 21.83 -7.16
N VAL A 52 -7.66 21.74 -8.50
CA VAL A 52 -7.20 20.52 -9.19
C VAL A 52 -5.78 20.18 -8.82
N ARG A 53 -4.86 21.16 -8.89
CA ARG A 53 -3.45 20.99 -8.53
C ARG A 53 -3.31 20.48 -7.09
N ARG A 54 -3.97 21.15 -6.13
CA ARG A 54 -3.95 20.73 -4.72
C ARG A 54 -4.50 19.31 -4.52
N ALA A 55 -5.54 18.93 -5.26
CA ALA A 55 -6.11 17.58 -5.17
C ALA A 55 -5.13 16.52 -5.69
N VAL A 56 -4.41 16.80 -6.78
CA VAL A 56 -3.36 15.93 -7.32
C VAL A 56 -2.21 15.80 -6.33
N GLU A 57 -1.66 16.94 -5.84
CA GLU A 57 -0.58 16.95 -4.85
C GLU A 57 -0.96 16.20 -3.57
N ALA A 58 -2.19 16.37 -3.08
CA ALA A 58 -2.70 15.65 -1.91
C ALA A 58 -2.82 14.13 -2.17
N MET A 59 -3.09 13.74 -3.43
CA MET A 59 -3.12 12.33 -3.81
C MET A 59 -1.70 11.74 -3.89
N ASP A 60 -0.75 12.46 -4.45
CA ASP A 60 0.66 12.06 -4.59
C ASP A 60 1.38 12.00 -3.22
N ALA A 61 1.00 12.86 -2.28
CA ALA A 61 1.50 12.83 -0.91
C ALA A 61 1.11 11.56 -0.12
N ARG A 62 0.12 10.81 -0.60
CA ARG A 62 -0.30 9.53 0.01
C ARG A 62 0.62 8.41 -0.45
N THR A 63 1.49 7.96 0.44
CA THR A 63 2.47 6.92 0.16
C THR A 63 2.40 5.79 1.19
N PRO A 64 2.97 4.62 0.92
CA PRO A 64 3.05 3.53 1.90
C PRO A 64 3.79 3.91 3.21
N ALA A 65 4.60 4.97 3.18
CA ALA A 65 5.29 5.48 4.37
C ALA A 65 4.30 5.93 5.47
N LEU A 66 3.10 6.40 5.10
CA LEU A 66 2.06 6.74 6.08
C LEU A 66 1.62 5.51 6.86
N GLY A 67 1.32 4.40 6.16
CA GLY A 67 0.97 3.13 6.79
C GLY A 67 2.13 2.54 7.59
N ALA A 68 3.37 2.66 7.11
CA ALA A 68 4.56 2.20 7.82
C ALA A 68 4.73 2.90 9.17
N ARG A 69 4.45 4.21 9.25
CA ARG A 69 4.42 4.96 10.52
C ARG A 69 3.35 4.42 11.48
N VAL A 70 2.15 4.11 10.96
CA VAL A 70 1.07 3.50 11.76
C VAL A 70 1.51 2.17 12.36
N VAL A 71 2.11 1.30 11.55
CA VAL A 71 2.61 0.00 11.96
C VAL A 71 3.73 0.14 13.00
N ALA A 72 4.74 0.98 12.74
CA ALA A 72 5.86 1.20 13.65
C ALA A 72 5.38 1.73 15.01
N ARG A 73 4.44 2.67 15.01
CA ARG A 73 3.80 3.18 16.24
C ARG A 73 3.07 2.05 16.99
N ALA A 74 2.32 1.19 16.30
CA ALA A 74 1.64 0.06 16.94
C ALA A 74 2.61 -0.96 17.53
N TRP A 75 3.80 -1.11 16.96
CA TRP A 75 4.83 -2.00 17.47
C TRP A 75 5.56 -1.46 18.72
N THR A 76 5.55 -0.14 18.94
CA THR A 76 6.26 0.52 20.05
C THR A 76 5.32 0.97 21.17
N ASP A 77 4.04 1.18 20.86
CA ASP A 77 3.03 1.66 21.82
C ASP A 77 1.85 0.67 21.88
N PRO A 78 1.80 -0.21 22.91
CA PRO A 78 0.71 -1.17 23.06
C PRO A 78 -0.67 -0.52 23.27
N ALA A 79 -0.73 0.68 23.86
CA ALA A 79 -1.98 1.39 24.06
C ALA A 79 -2.51 1.93 22.72
N TYR A 80 -1.62 2.48 21.88
CA TYR A 80 -1.97 2.86 20.51
C TYR A 80 -2.42 1.65 19.68
N LYS A 81 -1.69 0.53 19.76
CA LYS A 81 -2.06 -0.73 19.09
C LYS A 81 -3.46 -1.17 19.46
N ALA A 82 -3.82 -1.15 20.73
CA ALA A 82 -5.16 -1.51 21.19
C ALA A 82 -6.25 -0.63 20.56
N ARG A 83 -6.02 0.70 20.51
CA ARG A 83 -6.94 1.63 19.84
C ARG A 83 -7.01 1.39 18.33
N LEU A 84 -5.87 1.14 17.69
CA LEU A 84 -5.78 0.87 16.26
C LEU A 84 -6.60 -0.36 15.85
N LEU A 85 -6.52 -1.43 16.62
CA LEU A 85 -7.27 -2.66 16.37
C LEU A 85 -8.77 -2.49 16.68
N ALA A 86 -9.12 -1.65 17.67
CA ALA A 86 -10.51 -1.35 18.00
C ALA A 86 -11.18 -0.43 16.97
N ASN A 87 -10.50 0.61 16.52
CA ASN A 87 -10.97 1.56 15.51
C ASN A 87 -9.80 2.14 14.71
N GLY A 88 -9.50 1.49 13.58
CA GLY A 88 -8.39 1.91 12.72
C GLY A 88 -8.52 3.33 12.19
N SER A 89 -9.75 3.75 11.84
CA SER A 89 -9.97 5.12 11.31
C SER A 89 -9.60 6.20 12.31
N ASP A 90 -10.00 6.06 13.57
CA ASP A 90 -9.72 7.07 14.58
C ASP A 90 -8.24 7.06 15.00
N ALA A 91 -7.67 5.87 15.15
CA ALA A 91 -6.27 5.75 15.53
C ALA A 91 -5.29 6.34 14.48
N VAL A 92 -5.56 6.20 13.18
CA VAL A 92 -4.68 6.80 12.16
C VAL A 92 -4.83 8.33 12.11
N ARG A 93 -6.01 8.87 12.49
CA ARG A 93 -6.18 10.32 12.63
C ARG A 93 -5.34 10.91 13.76
N GLU A 94 -5.06 10.16 14.83
CA GLU A 94 -4.12 10.58 15.88
C GLU A 94 -2.72 10.91 15.30
N LEU A 95 -2.33 10.29 14.18
CA LEU A 95 -1.07 10.54 13.48
C LEU A 95 -1.19 11.57 12.35
N GLY A 96 -2.32 12.30 12.27
CA GLY A 96 -2.56 13.31 11.25
C GLY A 96 -2.94 12.74 9.87
N ILE A 97 -3.35 11.49 9.78
CA ILE A 97 -3.74 10.84 8.52
C ILE A 97 -5.25 10.91 8.36
N ASP A 98 -5.71 11.64 7.35
CA ASP A 98 -7.14 11.68 7.01
C ASP A 98 -7.55 10.46 6.18
N VAL A 99 -8.50 9.69 6.69
CA VAL A 99 -9.06 8.51 6.01
C VAL A 99 -10.34 8.83 5.21
N GLY A 100 -10.80 10.09 5.23
CA GLY A 100 -12.04 10.50 4.59
C GLY A 100 -13.26 9.78 5.17
N ALA A 101 -14.23 9.45 4.31
CA ALA A 101 -15.48 8.78 4.69
C ALA A 101 -15.36 7.25 4.79
N THR A 102 -14.27 6.64 4.34
CA THR A 102 -14.13 5.18 4.38
C THR A 102 -13.69 4.69 5.76
N ARG A 103 -14.25 3.57 6.19
CA ARG A 103 -13.85 2.91 7.44
C ARG A 103 -12.59 2.09 7.22
N LEU A 104 -11.54 2.37 7.99
CA LEU A 104 -10.32 1.57 8.01
C LEU A 104 -10.43 0.53 9.15
N ILE A 105 -10.28 -0.73 8.79
CA ILE A 105 -10.23 -1.86 9.73
C ILE A 105 -8.81 -2.42 9.69
N VAL A 106 -8.19 -2.52 10.86
CA VAL A 106 -6.85 -3.08 11.00
C VAL A 106 -6.94 -4.50 11.54
N VAL A 107 -6.26 -5.43 10.88
CA VAL A 107 -6.19 -6.84 11.25
C VAL A 107 -4.76 -7.24 11.54
N GLU A 108 -4.54 -7.88 12.69
CA GLU A 108 -3.20 -8.19 13.17
C GLU A 108 -2.75 -9.59 12.74
N ASN A 109 -1.55 -9.68 12.18
CA ASN A 109 -0.84 -10.95 12.05
C ASN A 109 -0.24 -11.37 13.40
N THR A 110 -0.37 -12.67 13.68
CA THR A 110 0.18 -13.29 14.88
C THR A 110 0.95 -14.56 14.50
N GLN A 111 1.62 -15.19 15.45
CA GLN A 111 2.27 -16.47 15.24
C GLN A 111 1.32 -17.59 14.77
N HIS A 112 0.00 -17.43 14.93
CA HIS A 112 -1.02 -18.44 14.58
C HIS A 112 -1.92 -18.00 13.43
N GLN A 113 -1.92 -16.73 13.07
CA GLN A 113 -2.80 -16.18 12.04
C GLN A 113 -2.06 -15.21 11.12
N HIS A 114 -2.23 -15.42 9.82
CA HIS A 114 -1.78 -14.52 8.77
C HIS A 114 -2.96 -13.97 8.00
N ASN A 115 -3.00 -12.65 7.80
CA ASN A 115 -4.10 -11.97 7.14
C ASN A 115 -3.66 -11.51 5.75
N LEU A 116 -4.57 -11.63 4.79
CA LEU A 116 -4.39 -11.22 3.40
C LEU A 116 -5.55 -10.33 3.00
N VAL A 117 -5.27 -9.19 2.38
CA VAL A 117 -6.31 -8.23 1.93
C VAL A 117 -6.51 -8.35 0.42
N VAL A 118 -7.77 -8.36 0.02
CA VAL A 118 -8.19 -8.37 -1.38
C VAL A 118 -9.41 -7.47 -1.57
N CYS A 119 -9.76 -7.14 -2.81
CA CYS A 119 -11.11 -6.72 -3.18
C CYS A 119 -11.54 -7.55 -4.39
N THR A 120 -12.46 -8.49 -4.18
CA THR A 120 -12.92 -9.41 -5.23
C THR A 120 -13.75 -8.70 -6.30
N LEU A 121 -14.48 -7.66 -5.93
CA LEU A 121 -15.39 -6.94 -6.82
C LEU A 121 -14.67 -5.96 -7.76
N CYS A 122 -13.79 -5.14 -7.22
CA CYS A 122 -13.10 -4.08 -7.99
C CYS A 122 -11.62 -3.96 -7.57
N SER A 123 -11.23 -2.88 -6.93
CA SER A 123 -9.86 -2.65 -6.46
C SER A 123 -9.86 -1.75 -5.22
N CYS A 124 -10.83 -1.97 -4.32
CA CYS A 124 -10.91 -1.24 -3.07
C CYS A 124 -9.64 -1.43 -2.24
N TYR A 125 -8.94 -0.34 -1.96
CA TYR A 125 -7.60 -0.32 -1.41
C TYR A 125 -7.48 0.80 -0.36
N PRO A 126 -6.75 0.64 0.72
CA PRO A 126 -6.61 1.66 1.76
C PRO A 126 -5.67 2.80 1.30
N ARG A 127 -6.09 3.56 0.27
CA ARG A 127 -5.28 4.60 -0.41
C ARG A 127 -4.81 5.70 0.53
N THR A 128 -5.56 5.99 1.57
CA THR A 128 -5.26 7.05 2.53
C THR A 128 -3.99 6.78 3.33
N VAL A 129 -3.65 5.51 3.53
CA VAL A 129 -2.47 5.07 4.28
C VAL A 129 -1.41 4.39 3.42
N LEU A 130 -1.75 3.93 2.19
CA LEU A 130 -0.84 3.18 1.33
C LEU A 130 -0.60 3.82 -0.05
N GLY A 131 -1.22 4.96 -0.36
CA GLY A 131 -1.15 5.58 -1.68
C GLY A 131 -1.90 4.79 -2.76
N LEU A 132 -1.41 4.81 -3.99
CA LEU A 132 -2.05 4.11 -5.11
C LEU A 132 -1.82 2.60 -5.05
N PRO A 133 -2.85 1.78 -5.40
CA PRO A 133 -2.69 0.34 -5.45
C PRO A 133 -1.74 -0.07 -6.57
N PRO A 134 -0.89 -1.10 -6.35
CA PRO A 134 -0.06 -1.67 -7.40
C PRO A 134 -0.92 -2.41 -8.43
N ASP A 135 -0.39 -2.59 -9.63
CA ASP A 135 -1.15 -3.21 -10.73
C ASP A 135 -1.54 -4.66 -10.43
N TRP A 136 -0.66 -5.42 -9.76
CA TRP A 136 -0.98 -6.79 -9.36
C TRP A 136 -2.21 -6.88 -8.46
N TYR A 137 -2.41 -5.89 -7.52
CA TYR A 137 -3.58 -5.87 -6.63
C TYR A 137 -4.90 -5.71 -7.40
N LYS A 138 -4.86 -4.96 -8.52
CA LYS A 138 -6.03 -4.72 -9.39
C LYS A 138 -6.30 -5.88 -10.35
N SER A 139 -5.34 -6.77 -10.55
CA SER A 139 -5.44 -7.86 -11.53
C SER A 139 -6.57 -8.84 -11.18
N ARG A 140 -7.26 -9.33 -12.20
CA ARG A 140 -8.31 -10.36 -12.01
C ARG A 140 -7.73 -11.66 -11.43
N ALA A 141 -6.49 -11.99 -11.80
CA ALA A 141 -5.80 -13.18 -11.31
C ALA A 141 -5.63 -13.12 -9.79
N TYR A 142 -5.03 -12.04 -9.26
CA TYR A 142 -4.88 -11.85 -7.81
C TYR A 142 -6.24 -11.89 -7.10
N ARG A 143 -7.20 -11.09 -7.55
CA ARG A 143 -8.51 -10.96 -6.92
C ARG A 143 -9.28 -12.27 -6.82
N SER A 144 -9.21 -13.12 -7.85
CA SER A 144 -9.91 -14.40 -7.84
C SER A 144 -9.14 -15.51 -7.09
N ARG A 145 -7.80 -15.49 -7.15
CA ARG A 145 -6.96 -16.53 -6.55
C ARG A 145 -6.74 -16.31 -5.06
N ALA A 146 -6.64 -15.05 -4.60
CA ALA A 146 -6.45 -14.73 -3.19
C ALA A 146 -7.50 -15.38 -2.27
N VAL A 147 -8.75 -15.53 -2.72
CA VAL A 147 -9.82 -16.16 -1.94
C VAL A 147 -9.89 -17.68 -2.09
N ARG A 148 -9.42 -18.23 -3.22
CA ARG A 148 -9.51 -19.67 -3.50
C ARG A 148 -8.26 -20.45 -3.09
N GLU A 149 -7.10 -19.84 -3.27
CA GLU A 149 -5.79 -20.44 -3.04
C GLU A 149 -4.80 -19.44 -2.42
N PRO A 150 -5.14 -18.84 -1.25
CA PRO A 150 -4.34 -17.76 -0.67
C PRO A 150 -2.89 -18.16 -0.41
N ARG A 151 -2.63 -19.41 0.02
CA ARG A 151 -1.27 -19.89 0.27
C ARG A 151 -0.42 -19.96 -1.00
N ALA A 152 -1.02 -20.35 -2.14
CA ALA A 152 -0.31 -20.35 -3.41
C ALA A 152 0.04 -18.93 -3.85
N VAL A 153 -0.89 -17.99 -3.69
CA VAL A 153 -0.64 -16.57 -3.95
C VAL A 153 0.47 -16.04 -3.05
N LEU A 154 0.44 -16.31 -1.75
CA LEU A 154 1.49 -15.90 -0.81
C LEU A 154 2.87 -16.43 -1.21
N ALA A 155 2.95 -17.70 -1.64
CA ALA A 155 4.20 -18.33 -2.08
C ALA A 155 4.80 -17.63 -3.32
N GLU A 156 3.96 -17.14 -4.25
CA GLU A 156 4.40 -16.36 -5.42
C GLU A 156 5.05 -15.00 -5.01
N PHE A 157 4.65 -14.44 -3.87
CA PHE A 157 5.27 -13.26 -3.26
C PHE A 157 6.46 -13.62 -2.33
N GLY A 158 6.89 -14.87 -2.30
CA GLY A 158 7.98 -15.35 -1.45
C GLY A 158 7.58 -15.63 -0.01
N THR A 159 6.29 -15.60 0.33
CA THR A 159 5.78 -15.85 1.68
C THR A 159 5.31 -17.29 1.81
N VAL A 160 6.17 -18.15 2.35
CA VAL A 160 5.83 -19.55 2.67
C VAL A 160 5.48 -19.62 4.16
N LEU A 161 4.27 -20.04 4.47
CA LEU A 161 3.76 -20.14 5.84
C LEU A 161 3.73 -21.60 6.31
N ASP A 162 4.03 -21.80 7.59
CA ASP A 162 3.81 -23.10 8.23
C ASP A 162 2.34 -23.51 8.05
N PRO A 163 2.05 -24.81 7.75
CA PRO A 163 0.70 -25.32 7.64
C PRO A 163 -0.21 -25.05 8.85
N ALA A 164 0.37 -24.93 10.05
CA ALA A 164 -0.35 -24.65 11.29
C ALA A 164 -0.82 -23.19 11.42
N ILE A 165 -0.31 -22.26 10.60
CA ILE A 165 -0.74 -20.86 10.61
C ILE A 165 -2.06 -20.73 9.83
N ASP A 166 -3.10 -20.21 10.47
CA ASP A 166 -4.37 -19.91 9.81
C ASP A 166 -4.23 -18.73 8.84
N VAL A 167 -4.72 -18.85 7.62
CA VAL A 167 -4.70 -17.76 6.63
C VAL A 167 -6.11 -17.21 6.46
N ARG A 168 -6.30 -15.94 6.83
CA ARG A 168 -7.58 -15.24 6.70
C ARG A 168 -7.52 -14.21 5.59
N VAL A 169 -8.49 -14.29 4.69
CA VAL A 169 -8.64 -13.34 3.57
C VAL A 169 -9.73 -12.34 3.89
N HIS A 170 -9.40 -11.06 3.80
CA HIS A 170 -10.30 -9.93 4.07
C HIS A 170 -10.66 -9.24 2.76
N ASP A 171 -11.93 -9.25 2.43
CA ASP A 171 -12.46 -8.64 1.20
C ASP A 171 -12.88 -7.19 1.47
N SER A 172 -12.13 -6.24 0.94
CA SER A 172 -12.44 -4.80 1.03
C SER A 172 -13.65 -4.44 0.18
N THR A 173 -14.49 -3.55 0.70
CA THR A 173 -15.70 -3.06 0.01
C THR A 173 -15.62 -1.56 -0.29
N ALA A 174 -16.68 -0.98 -0.86
CA ALA A 174 -16.74 0.46 -1.11
C ALA A 174 -16.62 1.29 0.19
N ASP A 175 -17.13 0.79 1.29
CA ASP A 175 -17.19 1.52 2.57
C ASP A 175 -16.11 1.10 3.56
N MET A 176 -15.54 -0.09 3.40
CA MET A 176 -14.55 -0.68 4.31
C MET A 176 -13.24 -0.97 3.59
N ARG A 177 -12.13 -0.61 4.22
CA ARG A 177 -10.77 -0.92 3.79
C ARG A 177 -10.05 -1.66 4.89
N TYR A 178 -9.33 -2.69 4.52
CA TYR A 178 -8.50 -3.44 5.46
C TYR A 178 -7.04 -3.03 5.33
N LEU A 179 -6.35 -3.01 6.46
CA LEU A 179 -4.90 -2.86 6.58
C LEU A 179 -4.38 -3.99 7.46
N VAL A 180 -3.37 -4.69 7.03
CA VAL A 180 -2.68 -5.68 7.87
C VAL A 180 -1.69 -4.96 8.77
N LEU A 181 -1.76 -5.23 10.08
CA LEU A 181 -0.69 -4.96 11.03
C LEU A 181 0.21 -6.21 11.05
N PRO A 182 1.35 -6.19 10.36
CA PRO A 182 2.22 -7.34 10.32
C PRO A 182 2.89 -7.58 11.68
N GLU A 183 3.32 -8.82 11.91
CA GLU A 183 4.09 -9.17 13.09
C GLU A 183 5.43 -8.43 13.11
N ARG A 184 5.82 -7.91 14.28
CA ARG A 184 7.10 -7.24 14.46
C ARG A 184 8.24 -8.25 14.30
N PRO A 185 9.25 -7.98 13.46
CA PRO A 185 10.40 -8.87 13.33
C PRO A 185 11.16 -9.04 14.65
N ARG A 186 11.54 -10.27 14.97
CA ARG A 186 12.38 -10.57 16.14
C ARG A 186 13.74 -9.88 16.00
N GLY A 187 14.35 -9.49 17.10
CA GLY A 187 15.64 -8.80 17.11
C GLY A 187 15.55 -7.31 16.81
N THR A 188 14.36 -6.73 16.85
CA THR A 188 14.13 -5.29 16.68
C THR A 188 13.77 -4.57 17.97
N GLU A 189 13.95 -5.23 19.13
CA GLU A 189 13.69 -4.66 20.43
C GLU A 189 14.54 -3.40 20.64
N GLY A 190 13.94 -2.32 21.13
CA GLY A 190 14.62 -1.03 21.34
C GLY A 190 14.91 -0.21 20.09
N TRP A 191 14.47 -0.63 18.89
CA TRP A 191 14.60 0.18 17.69
C TRP A 191 13.64 1.37 17.71
N SER A 192 14.07 2.51 17.14
CA SER A 192 13.22 3.68 16.97
C SER A 192 12.08 3.41 15.98
N GLU A 193 11.00 4.21 16.07
CA GLU A 193 9.86 4.10 15.14
C GLU A 193 10.30 4.28 13.68
N GLU A 194 11.22 5.20 13.40
CA GLU A 194 11.72 5.46 12.03
C GLU A 194 12.45 4.23 11.47
N ARG A 195 13.29 3.60 12.30
CA ARG A 195 14.01 2.39 11.89
C ARG A 195 13.07 1.20 11.70
N LEU A 196 12.04 1.09 12.54
CA LEU A 196 11.00 0.07 12.41
C LEU A 196 10.13 0.31 11.17
N ALA A 197 9.75 1.56 10.89
CA ALA A 197 8.98 1.92 9.72
C ALA A 197 9.69 1.55 8.41
N ALA A 198 11.02 1.62 8.37
CA ALA A 198 11.82 1.23 7.21
C ALA A 198 11.71 -0.27 6.86
N LEU A 199 11.32 -1.13 7.81
CA LEU A 199 11.08 -2.56 7.56
C LEU A 199 9.70 -2.85 6.97
N VAL A 200 8.79 -1.88 7.04
CA VAL A 200 7.39 -2.06 6.66
C VAL A 200 7.20 -1.64 5.21
N THR A 201 6.79 -2.58 4.38
CA THR A 201 6.49 -2.34 2.97
C THR A 201 4.99 -2.27 2.74
N ARG A 202 4.57 -1.70 1.62
CA ARG A 202 3.18 -1.76 1.15
C ARG A 202 2.66 -3.20 1.12
N ASP A 203 3.47 -4.11 0.61
CA ASP A 203 3.11 -5.50 0.41
C ASP A 203 2.93 -6.24 1.74
N SER A 204 3.69 -5.89 2.78
CA SER A 204 3.49 -6.42 4.12
C SER A 204 2.20 -5.91 4.78
N MET A 205 1.76 -4.70 4.44
CA MET A 205 0.50 -4.11 4.94
C MET A 205 -0.74 -4.58 4.16
N ILE A 206 -0.56 -5.21 3.01
CA ILE A 206 -1.61 -5.99 2.30
C ILE A 206 -1.58 -7.45 2.74
N GLY A 207 -0.47 -7.90 3.31
CA GLY A 207 -0.29 -9.24 3.83
C GLY A 207 0.27 -10.22 2.83
N VAL A 208 0.75 -9.79 1.63
CA VAL A 208 1.39 -10.71 0.67
C VAL A 208 2.85 -11.00 1.04
N THR A 209 3.49 -10.14 1.84
CA THR A 209 4.83 -10.35 2.37
C THR A 209 4.88 -10.20 3.89
N ARG A 210 6.01 -10.52 4.50
CA ARG A 210 6.30 -10.28 5.93
C ARG A 210 7.50 -9.34 6.05
N PRO A 211 7.48 -8.39 7.00
CA PRO A 211 8.68 -7.61 7.30
C PRO A 211 9.83 -8.52 7.73
N SER A 212 11.02 -8.25 7.25
CA SER A 212 12.24 -9.00 7.59
C SER A 212 13.40 -8.05 7.83
N LEU A 213 14.37 -8.48 8.63
CA LEU A 213 15.70 -7.85 8.70
C LEU A 213 16.42 -8.15 7.39
N GLN A 214 16.84 -7.11 6.68
CA GLN A 214 17.74 -7.23 5.51
C GLN A 214 19.16 -7.45 6.00
#